data_914cad0cb0de788180a4671c413bad11
#
_entry.id   914cad0cb0de788180a4671c413bad11
#
_cell.length_a   1.000
_cell.length_b   1.000
_cell.length_c   1.000
_cell.angle_alpha   90.00
_cell.angle_beta   90.00
_cell.angle_gamma   90.00
#
_symmetry.space_group_name_H-M   'P 1'
#
loop_
_entity.id
_entity.type
_entity.pdbx_description
1 polymer ?
#
loop_
_entity_poly.entity_id
_entity_poly.type
_entity_poly.pdbx_seq_one_letter_code
_entity_poly.pdbx_strand_id
1 'polypeptide(L)'
;MSKIIRVLGIETSCDETAAAVVENGRHILSNVVASQVSLHQPYGGGAPEIASRAHVESAQAVGEAALKGQAPRGQAPFPKTLPVDVIAVTVGPGLMGSLLVGKVVAEMLAWIYQKPMVPVNHLEGHLLSILPGNPELEPPFLALVVSGGHTELVHVLDYGRYHILGRTRDDAAGEAFDKVSKLLGLGYPGNLDTLSKASP
;
A
#
# COMPACT_ATOMS: atom_id res chain seq x y z
N MET A 1 8.98 23.47 -19.95
CA MET A 1 8.73 22.98 -18.58
C MET A 1 7.95 21.69 -18.70
N SER A 2 8.44 20.59 -18.13
CA SER A 2 7.69 19.33 -18.09
C SER A 2 6.40 19.53 -17.28
N LYS A 3 5.29 18.98 -17.77
CA LYS A 3 4.00 19.06 -17.08
C LYS A 3 4.13 18.34 -15.73
N ILE A 4 3.78 18.97 -14.64
CA ILE A 4 3.65 18.33 -13.33
C ILE A 4 2.46 17.38 -13.37
N ILE A 5 2.68 16.13 -12.97
CA ILE A 5 1.65 15.10 -12.87
C ILE A 5 1.51 14.68 -11.42
N ARG A 6 0.28 14.78 -10.88
CA ARG A 6 -0.08 14.33 -9.53
C ARG A 6 -0.95 13.09 -9.61
N VAL A 7 -0.59 12.09 -8.83
CA VAL A 7 -1.29 10.81 -8.77
C VAL A 7 -1.84 10.59 -7.36
N LEU A 8 -3.13 10.27 -7.24
CA LEU A 8 -3.71 9.72 -6.02
C LEU A 8 -3.56 8.20 -6.09
N GLY A 9 -2.70 7.62 -5.25
CA GLY A 9 -2.59 6.18 -5.05
C GLY A 9 -3.54 5.69 -3.96
N ILE A 10 -4.19 4.56 -4.19
CA ILE A 10 -5.10 3.88 -3.25
C ILE A 10 -4.65 2.43 -3.09
N GLU A 11 -4.42 2.02 -1.84
CA GLU A 11 -3.97 0.67 -1.48
C GLU A 11 -4.89 0.06 -0.43
N THR A 12 -5.41 -1.14 -0.73
CA THR A 12 -6.29 -1.90 0.16
C THR A 12 -6.07 -3.41 0.02
N SER A 13 -4.88 -3.85 -0.37
CA SER A 13 -4.66 -5.27 -0.74
C SER A 13 -4.69 -6.25 0.44
N CYS A 14 -4.36 -5.80 1.65
CA CYS A 14 -4.24 -6.65 2.85
C CYS A 14 -5.00 -6.07 4.05
N ASP A 15 -4.27 -5.61 5.05
CA ASP A 15 -4.77 -5.19 6.37
C ASP A 15 -4.48 -3.71 6.67
N GLU A 16 -4.18 -2.94 5.64
CA GLU A 16 -3.99 -1.49 5.74
C GLU A 16 -4.78 -0.78 4.64
N THR A 17 -5.54 0.23 5.02
CA THR A 17 -6.13 1.17 4.06
C THR A 17 -5.19 2.35 3.93
N ALA A 18 -4.63 2.55 2.75
CA ALA A 18 -3.72 3.67 2.52
C ALA A 18 -4.13 4.50 1.30
N ALA A 19 -3.86 5.80 1.39
CA ALA A 19 -3.91 6.70 0.25
C ALA A 19 -2.78 7.72 0.31
N ALA A 20 -2.18 8.01 -0.84
CA ALA A 20 -1.10 8.96 -0.97
C ALA A 20 -1.27 9.82 -2.22
N VAL A 21 -0.83 11.09 -2.14
CA VAL A 21 -0.67 11.94 -3.33
C VAL A 21 0.81 12.08 -3.62
N VAL A 22 1.20 11.65 -4.81
CA VAL A 22 2.60 11.69 -5.26
C VAL A 22 2.71 12.54 -6.52
N GLU A 23 3.71 13.41 -6.56
CA GLU A 23 4.01 14.28 -7.69
C GLU A 23 5.22 13.75 -8.46
N ASN A 24 5.05 13.60 -9.78
CA ASN A 24 6.08 13.12 -10.72
C ASN A 24 6.76 11.79 -10.29
N GLY A 25 6.03 10.92 -9.55
CA GLY A 25 6.54 9.63 -9.07
C GLY A 25 7.66 9.72 -8.01
N ARG A 26 8.01 10.91 -7.52
CA ARG A 26 9.15 11.13 -6.62
C ARG A 26 8.81 11.92 -5.35
N HIS A 27 7.92 12.89 -5.45
CA HIS A 27 7.60 13.77 -4.33
C HIS A 27 6.30 13.35 -3.66
N ILE A 28 6.39 12.85 -2.43
CA ILE A 28 5.21 12.51 -1.62
C ILE A 28 4.65 13.82 -1.07
N LEU A 29 3.45 14.19 -1.52
CA LEU A 29 2.73 15.37 -1.04
C LEU A 29 1.87 15.04 0.19
N SER A 30 1.36 13.82 0.24
CA SER A 30 0.64 13.26 1.39
C SER A 30 0.76 11.74 1.39
N ASN A 31 0.74 11.13 2.58
CA ASN A 31 0.67 9.69 2.77
C ASN A 31 -0.12 9.42 4.06
N VAL A 32 -1.24 8.73 3.94
CA VAL A 32 -2.15 8.42 5.04
C VAL A 32 -2.40 6.93 5.07
N VAL A 33 -2.18 6.33 6.22
CA VAL A 33 -2.37 4.89 6.46
C VAL A 33 -3.29 4.69 7.66
N ALA A 34 -4.31 3.88 7.49
CA ALA A 34 -5.14 3.35 8.57
C ALA A 34 -4.87 1.85 8.72
N SER A 35 -4.11 1.51 9.77
CA SER A 35 -3.74 0.12 10.06
C SER A 35 -4.88 -0.61 10.78
N GLN A 36 -5.08 -1.87 10.40
CA GLN A 36 -6.08 -2.78 10.98
C GLN A 36 -5.46 -3.80 11.94
N VAL A 37 -4.17 -3.66 12.30
CA VAL A 37 -3.44 -4.62 13.15
C VAL A 37 -4.22 -4.93 14.42
N SER A 38 -4.78 -3.93 15.10
CA SER A 38 -5.57 -4.13 16.32
C SER A 38 -6.84 -4.96 16.12
N LEU A 39 -7.43 -4.91 14.93
CA LEU A 39 -8.62 -5.71 14.58
C LEU A 39 -8.25 -7.17 14.31
N HIS A 40 -7.04 -7.42 13.83
CA HIS A 40 -6.54 -8.75 13.47
C HIS A 40 -5.84 -9.46 14.62
N GLN A 41 -5.34 -8.73 15.61
CA GLN A 41 -4.65 -9.27 16.78
C GLN A 41 -5.40 -10.42 17.48
N PRO A 42 -6.74 -10.34 17.77
CA PRO A 42 -7.47 -11.41 18.41
C PRO A 42 -7.49 -12.72 17.63
N TYR A 43 -7.27 -12.65 16.31
CA TYR A 43 -7.30 -13.81 15.41
C TYR A 43 -5.90 -14.38 15.15
N GLY A 44 -4.84 -13.70 15.64
CA GLY A 44 -3.45 -14.11 15.43
C GLY A 44 -3.00 -14.06 13.99
N GLY A 45 -3.58 -13.14 13.19
CA GLY A 45 -3.28 -12.92 11.78
C GLY A 45 -4.45 -12.33 11.01
N GLY A 46 -4.23 -11.98 9.74
CA GLY A 46 -5.22 -11.33 8.89
C GLY A 46 -6.48 -12.17 8.68
N ALA A 47 -7.64 -11.59 8.99
CA ALA A 47 -8.97 -12.18 8.73
C ALA A 47 -9.61 -11.48 7.52
N PRO A 48 -9.74 -12.13 6.35
CA PRO A 48 -10.09 -11.49 5.09
C PRO A 48 -11.42 -10.73 5.10
N GLU A 49 -12.44 -11.28 5.76
CA GLU A 49 -13.75 -10.64 5.84
C GLU A 49 -13.73 -9.40 6.74
N ILE A 50 -13.00 -9.46 7.85
CA ILE A 50 -12.81 -8.32 8.75
C ILE A 50 -12.03 -7.22 8.03
N ALA A 51 -10.97 -7.58 7.30
CA ALA A 51 -10.19 -6.64 6.51
C ALA A 51 -11.08 -5.90 5.51
N SER A 52 -11.90 -6.61 4.74
CA SER A 52 -12.77 -6.01 3.73
C SER A 52 -13.75 -5.00 4.35
N ARG A 53 -14.36 -5.32 5.48
CA ARG A 53 -15.29 -4.40 6.19
C ARG A 53 -14.57 -3.16 6.70
N ALA A 54 -13.40 -3.33 7.32
CA ALA A 54 -12.60 -2.22 7.82
C ALA A 54 -12.14 -1.28 6.70
N HIS A 55 -11.85 -1.80 5.50
CA HIS A 55 -11.56 -0.96 4.33
C HIS A 55 -12.77 -0.10 3.94
N VAL A 56 -13.98 -0.66 3.93
CA VAL A 56 -15.20 0.11 3.62
C VAL A 56 -15.38 1.28 4.59
N GLU A 57 -15.14 1.05 5.89
CA GLU A 57 -15.29 2.06 6.93
C GLU A 57 -14.21 3.16 6.85
N SER A 58 -12.99 2.82 6.47
CA SER A 58 -11.83 3.74 6.51
C SER A 58 -11.52 4.41 5.17
N ALA A 59 -11.91 3.83 4.04
CA ALA A 59 -11.48 4.30 2.72
C ALA A 59 -11.83 5.78 2.44
N GLN A 60 -13.03 6.22 2.85
CA GLN A 60 -13.43 7.61 2.68
C GLN A 60 -12.53 8.54 3.49
N ALA A 61 -12.40 8.30 4.80
CA ALA A 61 -11.63 9.16 5.69
C ALA A 61 -10.14 9.23 5.30
N VAL A 62 -9.56 8.10 4.89
CA VAL A 62 -8.17 8.01 4.42
C VAL A 62 -7.98 8.79 3.11
N GLY A 63 -8.89 8.62 2.14
CA GLY A 63 -8.85 9.36 0.89
C GLY A 63 -9.01 10.87 1.07
N GLU A 64 -9.95 11.30 1.91
CA GLU A 64 -10.14 12.72 2.26
C GLU A 64 -8.90 13.31 2.94
N ALA A 65 -8.31 12.56 3.88
CA ALA A 65 -7.10 13.00 4.58
C ALA A 65 -5.91 13.13 3.63
N ALA A 66 -5.74 12.21 2.69
CA ALA A 66 -4.69 12.27 1.67
C ALA A 66 -4.83 13.49 0.76
N LEU A 67 -6.07 13.90 0.47
CA LEU A 67 -6.36 15.08 -0.34
C LEU A 67 -6.31 16.40 0.45
N LYS A 68 -6.32 16.35 1.80
CA LYS A 68 -6.15 17.54 2.64
C LYS A 68 -4.82 18.21 2.33
N GLY A 69 -4.83 19.52 2.15
CA GLY A 69 -3.62 20.26 1.78
C GLY A 69 -3.35 20.31 0.28
N GLN A 70 -4.01 19.45 -0.51
CA GLN A 70 -3.99 19.52 -1.98
C GLN A 70 -5.19 20.32 -2.52
N ALA A 71 -6.25 20.47 -1.71
CA ALA A 71 -7.42 21.27 -2.06
C ALA A 71 -7.33 22.68 -1.48
N PRO A 72 -7.95 23.71 -2.12
CA PRO A 72 -8.04 25.04 -1.58
C PRO A 72 -8.71 25.05 -0.19
N ARG A 73 -8.20 25.87 0.74
CA ARG A 73 -8.74 25.98 2.10
C ARG A 73 -10.24 26.31 2.09
N GLY A 74 -11.02 25.59 2.90
CA GLY A 74 -12.45 25.83 3.09
C GLY A 74 -13.38 25.07 2.13
N GLN A 75 -12.85 24.16 1.30
CA GLN A 75 -13.67 23.26 0.51
C GLN A 75 -14.13 22.03 1.30
N ALA A 76 -15.25 21.45 0.87
CA ALA A 76 -15.73 20.16 1.40
C ALA A 76 -14.68 19.04 1.23
N PRO A 77 -14.75 17.96 2.01
CA PRO A 77 -13.80 16.84 1.98
C PRO A 77 -13.58 16.28 0.57
N PHE A 78 -14.61 16.26 -0.26
CA PHE A 78 -14.49 16.01 -1.70
C PHE A 78 -14.72 17.32 -2.46
N PRO A 79 -13.64 17.98 -2.95
CA PRO A 79 -13.72 19.25 -3.65
C PRO A 79 -14.46 19.10 -4.97
N LYS A 80 -14.99 20.22 -5.52
CA LYS A 80 -15.63 20.23 -6.84
C LYS A 80 -14.71 19.73 -7.96
N THR A 81 -13.40 19.90 -7.79
CA THR A 81 -12.36 19.40 -8.71
C THR A 81 -11.30 18.64 -7.91
N LEU A 82 -11.00 17.42 -8.32
CA LEU A 82 -9.95 16.63 -7.69
C LEU A 82 -8.57 17.21 -8.06
N PRO A 83 -7.72 17.56 -7.08
CA PRO A 83 -6.44 18.23 -7.32
C PRO A 83 -5.32 17.28 -7.76
N VAL A 84 -5.67 16.21 -8.47
CA VAL A 84 -4.76 15.22 -9.06
C VAL A 84 -5.11 14.98 -10.51
N ASP A 85 -4.14 14.49 -11.28
CA ASP A 85 -4.31 14.22 -12.72
C ASP A 85 -4.76 12.78 -12.98
N VAL A 86 -4.34 11.83 -12.13
CA VAL A 86 -4.53 10.39 -12.30
C VAL A 86 -4.90 9.77 -10.95
N ILE A 87 -5.69 8.71 -10.98
CA ILE A 87 -5.98 7.84 -9.83
C ILE A 87 -5.32 6.49 -10.11
N ALA A 88 -4.48 6.03 -9.20
CA ALA A 88 -3.86 4.72 -9.23
C ALA A 88 -4.44 3.84 -8.12
N VAL A 89 -4.67 2.56 -8.39
CA VAL A 89 -5.22 1.64 -7.39
C VAL A 89 -4.61 0.26 -7.53
N THR A 90 -4.28 -0.35 -6.42
CA THR A 90 -3.82 -1.73 -6.38
C THR A 90 -4.95 -2.70 -6.73
N VAL A 91 -4.69 -3.55 -7.73
CA VAL A 91 -5.67 -4.53 -8.22
C VAL A 91 -5.24 -5.99 -7.99
N GLY A 92 -4.05 -6.19 -7.44
CA GLY A 92 -3.50 -7.51 -7.11
C GLY A 92 -1.98 -7.54 -7.03
N PRO A 93 -1.42 -8.61 -6.44
CA PRO A 93 -2.07 -9.61 -5.61
C PRO A 93 -2.58 -9.04 -4.27
N GLY A 94 -3.47 -9.80 -3.60
CA GLY A 94 -4.02 -9.41 -2.29
C GLY A 94 -5.34 -10.13 -1.99
N LEU A 95 -5.97 -9.76 -0.87
CA LEU A 95 -7.26 -10.29 -0.46
C LEU A 95 -8.37 -9.78 -1.39
N MET A 96 -9.11 -10.68 -2.02
CA MET A 96 -10.10 -10.36 -3.05
C MET A 96 -11.11 -9.29 -2.61
N GLY A 97 -11.71 -9.44 -1.42
CA GLY A 97 -12.69 -8.50 -0.91
C GLY A 97 -12.07 -7.12 -0.61
N SER A 98 -10.85 -7.10 -0.08
CA SER A 98 -10.10 -5.88 0.21
C SER A 98 -9.75 -5.11 -1.07
N LEU A 99 -9.20 -5.81 -2.07
CA LEU A 99 -8.90 -5.24 -3.39
C LEU A 99 -10.15 -4.65 -4.07
N LEU A 100 -11.30 -5.35 -3.94
CA LEU A 100 -12.56 -4.89 -4.52
C LEU A 100 -12.98 -3.54 -3.94
N VAL A 101 -12.81 -3.31 -2.63
CA VAL A 101 -13.15 -2.03 -1.99
C VAL A 101 -12.32 -0.89 -2.59
N GLY A 102 -10.99 -1.02 -2.64
CA GLY A 102 -10.11 -0.01 -3.21
C GLY A 102 -10.43 0.28 -4.69
N LYS A 103 -10.64 -0.80 -5.46
CA LYS A 103 -11.01 -0.69 -6.87
C LYS A 103 -12.31 0.09 -7.07
N VAL A 104 -13.38 -0.23 -6.34
CA VAL A 104 -14.67 0.45 -6.45
C VAL A 104 -14.54 1.93 -6.07
N VAL A 105 -13.81 2.24 -5.01
CA VAL A 105 -13.56 3.64 -4.61
C VAL A 105 -12.82 4.40 -5.71
N ALA A 106 -11.77 3.81 -6.29
CA ALA A 106 -10.99 4.42 -7.36
C ALA A 106 -11.84 4.63 -8.63
N GLU A 107 -12.63 3.62 -9.04
CA GLU A 107 -13.53 3.72 -10.19
C GLU A 107 -14.58 4.82 -10.00
N MET A 108 -15.17 4.91 -8.81
CA MET A 108 -16.13 5.92 -8.46
C MET A 108 -15.54 7.33 -8.52
N LEU A 109 -14.34 7.54 -7.95
CA LEU A 109 -13.63 8.81 -8.03
C LEU A 109 -13.24 9.16 -9.48
N ALA A 110 -12.72 8.20 -10.23
CA ALA A 110 -12.36 8.38 -11.62
C ALA A 110 -13.56 8.82 -12.48
N TRP A 111 -14.71 8.18 -12.25
CA TRP A 111 -15.95 8.50 -12.96
C TRP A 111 -16.50 9.88 -12.59
N ILE A 112 -16.59 10.19 -11.28
CA ILE A 112 -17.13 11.47 -10.79
C ILE A 112 -16.29 12.65 -11.28
N TYR A 113 -14.96 12.51 -11.20
CA TYR A 113 -14.04 13.61 -11.52
C TYR A 113 -13.47 13.55 -12.94
N GLN A 114 -13.94 12.62 -13.76
CA GLN A 114 -13.47 12.43 -15.14
C GLN A 114 -11.93 12.35 -15.22
N LYS A 115 -11.33 11.56 -14.31
CA LYS A 115 -9.88 11.32 -14.26
C LYS A 115 -9.54 9.94 -14.78
N PRO A 116 -8.41 9.76 -15.46
CA PRO A 116 -7.92 8.44 -15.82
C PRO A 116 -7.61 7.62 -14.57
N MET A 117 -7.88 6.32 -14.63
CA MET A 117 -7.52 5.35 -13.60
C MET A 117 -6.48 4.38 -14.13
N VAL A 118 -5.47 4.08 -13.31
CA VAL A 118 -4.38 3.14 -13.60
C VAL A 118 -4.40 2.01 -12.59
N PRO A 119 -4.56 0.75 -13.04
CA PRO A 119 -4.40 -0.41 -12.18
C PRO A 119 -2.92 -0.64 -11.90
N VAL A 120 -2.59 -0.93 -10.63
CA VAL A 120 -1.21 -1.16 -10.16
C VAL A 120 -1.09 -2.55 -9.56
N ASN A 121 0.04 -3.21 -9.82
CA ASN A 121 0.41 -4.44 -9.15
C ASN A 121 1.00 -4.12 -7.77
N HIS A 122 0.52 -4.79 -6.72
CA HIS A 122 0.95 -4.59 -5.34
C HIS A 122 2.48 -4.74 -5.16
N LEU A 123 3.07 -5.76 -5.76
CA LEU A 123 4.51 -5.99 -5.66
C LEU A 123 5.33 -4.94 -6.42
N GLU A 124 4.81 -4.44 -7.54
CA GLU A 124 5.41 -3.29 -8.22
C GLU A 124 5.37 -2.04 -7.34
N GLY A 125 4.27 -1.83 -6.61
CA GLY A 125 4.18 -0.78 -5.60
C GLY A 125 5.28 -0.90 -4.54
N HIS A 126 5.54 -2.11 -4.03
CA HIS A 126 6.66 -2.36 -3.11
C HIS A 126 8.01 -2.07 -3.73
N LEU A 127 8.27 -2.56 -4.95
CA LEU A 127 9.55 -2.33 -5.65
C LEU A 127 9.85 -0.85 -5.86
N LEU A 128 8.83 -0.06 -6.21
CA LEU A 128 9.00 1.35 -6.53
C LEU A 128 8.86 2.28 -5.31
N SER A 129 8.45 1.76 -4.14
CA SER A 129 8.29 2.55 -2.91
C SER A 129 9.59 3.18 -2.39
N ILE A 130 10.74 2.66 -2.81
CA ILE A 130 12.06 3.19 -2.48
C ILE A 130 12.38 4.52 -3.19
N LEU A 131 11.74 4.77 -4.34
CA LEU A 131 12.09 5.88 -5.23
C LEU A 131 11.83 7.28 -4.62
N PRO A 132 10.72 7.53 -3.91
CA PRO A 132 10.47 8.83 -3.31
C PRO A 132 11.52 9.26 -2.29
N GLY A 133 12.10 8.30 -1.56
CA GLY A 133 13.18 8.57 -0.60
C GLY A 133 14.59 8.68 -1.21
N ASN A 134 14.73 8.30 -2.48
CA ASN A 134 16.01 8.20 -3.18
C ASN A 134 15.89 8.79 -4.60
N PRO A 135 15.89 10.11 -4.74
CA PRO A 135 15.64 10.80 -6.01
C PRO A 135 16.66 10.46 -7.11
N GLU A 136 17.87 10.07 -6.72
CA GLU A 136 18.96 9.68 -7.64
C GLU A 136 18.90 8.20 -8.06
N LEU A 137 18.02 7.40 -7.43
CA LEU A 137 17.92 5.99 -7.76
C LEU A 137 17.11 5.79 -9.05
N GLU A 138 17.79 5.25 -10.06
CA GLU A 138 17.20 4.90 -11.35
C GLU A 138 17.51 3.42 -11.68
N PRO A 139 16.65 2.75 -12.44
CA PRO A 139 16.99 1.42 -12.97
C PRO A 139 18.28 1.46 -13.84
N PRO A 140 19.07 0.34 -13.88
CA PRO A 140 18.77 -0.92 -13.21
C PRO A 140 19.25 -0.97 -11.74
N PHE A 141 18.50 -1.68 -10.89
CA PHE A 141 18.91 -1.97 -9.51
C PHE A 141 18.36 -3.32 -9.01
N LEU A 142 18.93 -3.83 -7.92
CA LEU A 142 18.42 -5.02 -7.23
C LEU A 142 17.52 -4.58 -6.07
N ALA A 143 16.34 -5.19 -5.98
CA ALA A 143 15.39 -4.97 -4.90
C ALA A 143 15.14 -6.28 -4.15
N LEU A 144 15.19 -6.23 -2.82
CA LEU A 144 14.75 -7.31 -1.95
C LEU A 144 13.41 -6.90 -1.33
N VAL A 145 12.33 -7.57 -1.75
CA VAL A 145 11.00 -7.43 -1.16
C VAL A 145 10.88 -8.41 0.00
N VAL A 146 10.60 -7.90 1.21
CA VAL A 146 10.37 -8.70 2.42
C VAL A 146 9.11 -8.20 3.09
N SER A 147 8.08 -9.04 3.16
CA SER A 147 6.79 -8.71 3.74
C SER A 147 6.16 -9.92 4.43
N GLY A 148 4.93 -9.78 4.93
CA GLY A 148 4.15 -10.88 5.49
C GLY A 148 3.82 -11.97 4.48
N GLY A 149 3.59 -11.60 3.22
CA GLY A 149 3.20 -12.55 2.16
C GLY A 149 4.28 -12.85 1.12
N HIS A 150 5.34 -12.04 1.05
CA HIS A 150 6.33 -12.15 -0.03
C HIS A 150 7.77 -12.01 0.48
N THR A 151 8.66 -12.83 -0.07
CA THR A 151 10.11 -12.68 0.07
C THR A 151 10.73 -12.99 -1.27
N GLU A 152 11.13 -11.95 -2.00
CA GLU A 152 11.62 -12.04 -3.38
C GLU A 152 12.81 -11.12 -3.61
N LEU A 153 13.80 -11.64 -4.36
CA LEU A 153 14.90 -10.85 -4.91
C LEU A 153 14.59 -10.56 -6.39
N VAL A 154 14.51 -9.29 -6.73
CA VAL A 154 14.09 -8.84 -8.05
C VAL A 154 15.14 -7.93 -8.67
N HIS A 155 15.50 -8.18 -9.92
CA HIS A 155 16.26 -7.26 -10.75
C HIS A 155 15.29 -6.32 -11.48
N VAL A 156 15.27 -5.08 -11.08
CA VAL A 156 14.55 -4.00 -11.75
C VAL A 156 15.43 -3.54 -12.91
N LEU A 157 15.08 -3.96 -14.12
CA LEU A 157 15.84 -3.64 -15.35
C LEU A 157 15.49 -2.25 -15.85
N ASP A 158 14.20 -1.90 -15.75
CA ASP A 158 13.60 -0.63 -16.14
C ASP A 158 12.21 -0.52 -15.51
N TYR A 159 11.55 0.62 -15.58
CA TYR A 159 10.16 0.77 -15.15
C TYR A 159 9.24 -0.17 -15.95
N GLY A 160 8.48 -1.00 -15.23
CA GLY A 160 7.63 -2.03 -15.82
C GLY A 160 8.38 -3.26 -16.37
N ARG A 161 9.70 -3.36 -16.15
CA ARG A 161 10.53 -4.51 -16.60
C ARG A 161 11.28 -5.13 -15.44
N TYR A 162 10.73 -6.21 -14.90
CA TYR A 162 11.22 -6.88 -13.71
C TYR A 162 11.61 -8.31 -14.00
N HIS A 163 12.72 -8.77 -13.40
CA HIS A 163 13.18 -10.16 -13.48
C HIS A 163 13.36 -10.71 -12.06
N ILE A 164 12.53 -11.67 -11.68
CA ILE A 164 12.63 -12.34 -10.38
C ILE A 164 13.84 -13.28 -10.42
N LEU A 165 14.84 -12.98 -9.59
CA LEU A 165 16.05 -13.79 -9.45
C LEU A 165 15.85 -14.96 -8.49
N GLY A 166 15.00 -14.76 -7.49
CA GLY A 166 14.67 -15.79 -6.50
C GLY A 166 13.52 -15.36 -5.62
N ARG A 167 12.83 -16.35 -5.09
CA ARG A 167 11.75 -16.16 -4.10
C ARG A 167 11.75 -17.29 -3.10
N THR A 168 11.16 -17.04 -1.93
CA THR A 168 10.96 -18.10 -0.96
C THR A 168 10.16 -19.27 -1.56
N ARG A 169 10.47 -20.47 -1.10
CA ARG A 169 9.77 -21.70 -1.51
C ARG A 169 8.74 -22.15 -0.49
N ASP A 170 8.74 -21.51 0.66
CA ASP A 170 7.88 -21.82 1.79
C ASP A 170 7.34 -20.50 2.37
N ASP A 171 7.45 -20.28 3.67
CA ASP A 171 6.97 -19.07 4.32
C ASP A 171 7.71 -17.83 3.82
N ALA A 172 6.98 -16.73 3.69
CA ALA A 172 7.61 -15.42 3.62
C ALA A 172 8.28 -15.08 4.96
N ALA A 173 9.29 -14.22 4.94
CA ALA A 173 10.03 -13.88 6.17
C ALA A 173 9.12 -13.30 7.25
N GLY A 174 8.18 -12.41 6.90
CA GLY A 174 7.21 -11.86 7.87
C GLY A 174 6.29 -12.94 8.44
N GLU A 175 5.79 -13.85 7.60
CA GLU A 175 4.97 -14.99 8.05
C GLU A 175 5.74 -15.90 9.01
N ALA A 176 7.03 -16.13 8.76
CA ALA A 176 7.88 -16.90 9.66
C ALA A 176 8.00 -16.22 11.04
N PHE A 177 8.18 -14.90 11.10
CA PHE A 177 8.15 -14.14 12.34
C PHE A 177 6.81 -14.25 13.06
N ASP A 178 5.70 -14.15 12.35
CA ASP A 178 4.35 -14.27 12.91
C ASP A 178 4.11 -15.65 13.53
N LYS A 179 4.53 -16.71 12.83
CA LYS A 179 4.42 -18.09 13.32
C LYS A 179 5.26 -18.32 14.59
N VAL A 180 6.50 -17.85 14.61
CA VAL A 180 7.37 -17.97 15.79
C VAL A 180 6.81 -17.17 16.97
N SER A 181 6.37 -15.95 16.74
CA SER A 181 5.73 -15.11 17.76
C SER A 181 4.50 -15.80 18.37
N LYS A 182 3.66 -16.38 17.53
CA LYS A 182 2.48 -17.13 17.96
C LYS A 182 2.85 -18.36 18.81
N LEU A 183 3.86 -19.12 18.38
CA LEU A 183 4.35 -20.28 19.14
C LEU A 183 4.90 -19.91 20.53
N LEU A 184 5.51 -18.74 20.63
CA LEU A 184 6.05 -18.19 21.89
C LEU A 184 5.00 -17.45 22.75
N GLY A 185 3.76 -17.31 22.27
CA GLY A 185 2.70 -16.59 22.98
C GLY A 185 2.90 -15.08 23.06
N LEU A 186 3.68 -14.50 22.12
CA LEU A 186 4.03 -13.06 22.12
C LEU A 186 3.04 -12.17 21.36
N GLY A 187 2.08 -12.77 20.65
CA GLY A 187 1.04 -12.05 19.90
C GLY A 187 1.41 -11.76 18.45
N TYR A 188 0.59 -10.90 17.82
CA TYR A 188 0.68 -10.51 16.41
C TYR A 188 0.78 -8.96 16.31
N PRO A 189 1.53 -8.40 15.34
CA PRO A 189 2.42 -9.09 14.40
C PRO A 189 3.73 -9.55 15.05
N GLY A 190 4.31 -10.64 14.53
CA GLY A 190 5.64 -11.10 14.88
C GLY A 190 6.71 -10.27 14.18
N ASN A 191 7.57 -9.62 14.97
CA ASN A 191 8.71 -8.86 14.46
C ASN A 191 9.88 -8.93 15.45
N LEU A 192 11.03 -8.32 15.14
CA LEU A 192 12.19 -8.32 16.00
C LEU A 192 11.91 -7.71 17.38
N ASP A 193 11.10 -6.64 17.45
CA ASP A 193 10.73 -6.01 18.72
C ASP A 193 9.83 -6.92 19.57
N THR A 194 8.94 -7.66 18.94
CA THR A 194 8.08 -8.64 19.62
C THR A 194 8.93 -9.79 20.14
N LEU A 195 9.87 -10.31 19.35
CA LEU A 195 10.74 -11.42 19.73
C LEU A 195 11.78 -11.00 20.78
N SER A 196 12.27 -9.77 20.76
CA SER A 196 13.22 -9.27 21.77
C SER A 196 12.63 -9.23 23.19
N LYS A 197 11.31 -9.11 23.32
CA LYS A 197 10.59 -9.16 24.60
C LYS A 197 10.48 -10.56 25.18
N ALA A 198 10.82 -11.60 24.42
CA ALA A 198 10.86 -12.99 24.87
C ALA A 198 12.17 -13.37 25.56
N SER A 199 13.17 -12.47 25.55
CA SER A 199 14.44 -12.72 26.25
C SER A 199 14.22 -12.59 27.75
N PRO A 200 14.69 -13.57 28.57
CA PRO A 200 14.52 -13.57 30.01
C PRO A 200 15.29 -12.45 30.72
#